data_b1c4431b00f2a29d02a974ba8bea946d
#
_entry.id   b1c4431b00f2a29d02a974ba8bea946d
#
_cell.length_a   1.000
_cell.length_b   1.000
_cell.length_c   1.000
_cell.angle_alpha   90.00
_cell.angle_beta   90.00
_cell.angle_gamma   90.00
#
_symmetry.space_group_name_H-M   'P 1'
#
loop_
_entity.id
_entity.type
_entity.pdbx_description
1 polymer ?
#
loop_
_entity_poly.entity_id
_entity_poly.type
_entity_poly.pdbx_seq_one_letter_code
_entity_poly.pdbx_strand_id
1 'polypeptide(L)'
;TVHIAIDIFADKGTKLFAPLDGEVFAAEYRENQLDYGGVIILKHTTPSKDEFFTLYGHLDPIFLNNLKVGDKIEKGQNFCQLGSPDVNGGWAPHVHFQLALTTDGMEADWPGVADPDDLLFWNAICPNPAALLNLKNIDCHYEPSSKKEVMNDRLKHFGGNLSVSYDDPILITRAWKHHIFDEWGRPFLDAYNNVPHVGHSDPRINQVALDQLNKVN
;
A
#
# COMPACT_ATOMS: atom_id res chain seq x y z
N THR A 1 -8.05 -5.07 14.54
CA THR A 1 -7.59 -4.91 13.15
C THR A 1 -8.16 -3.62 12.57
N VAL A 2 -7.43 -3.01 11.65
CA VAL A 2 -7.83 -1.81 10.90
C VAL A 2 -7.90 -2.17 9.43
N HIS A 3 -8.98 -1.76 8.76
CA HIS A 3 -9.15 -1.94 7.32
C HIS A 3 -8.24 -0.97 6.55
N ILE A 4 -7.51 -1.46 5.55
CA ILE A 4 -6.50 -0.70 4.80
C ILE A 4 -6.86 -0.52 3.32
N ALA A 5 -8.14 -0.50 3.03
CA ALA A 5 -8.73 -0.39 1.70
C ALA A 5 -10.03 0.42 1.75
N ILE A 6 -10.76 0.44 0.64
CA ILE A 6 -12.13 0.92 0.56
C ILE A 6 -13.02 -0.23 0.11
N ASP A 7 -14.12 -0.47 0.84
CA ASP A 7 -15.16 -1.40 0.44
C ASP A 7 -16.30 -0.65 -0.24
N ILE A 8 -16.67 -1.09 -1.45
CA ILE A 8 -17.77 -0.53 -2.22
C ILE A 8 -18.84 -1.60 -2.40
N PHE A 9 -19.95 -1.44 -1.70
CA PHE A 9 -21.06 -2.40 -1.70
C PHE A 9 -21.97 -2.20 -2.92
N ALA A 10 -22.29 -3.30 -3.60
CA ALA A 10 -23.26 -3.35 -4.69
C ALA A 10 -23.78 -4.78 -4.85
N ASP A 11 -24.80 -4.99 -5.69
CA ASP A 11 -25.36 -6.32 -5.92
C ASP A 11 -24.33 -7.28 -6.55
N LYS A 12 -24.44 -8.58 -6.22
CA LYS A 12 -23.67 -9.63 -6.89
C LYS A 12 -23.82 -9.54 -8.41
N GLY A 13 -22.75 -9.80 -9.13
CA GLY A 13 -22.73 -9.67 -10.60
C GLY A 13 -22.59 -8.24 -11.10
N THR A 14 -22.49 -7.22 -10.21
CA THR A 14 -22.15 -5.85 -10.63
C THR A 14 -20.78 -5.87 -11.30
N LYS A 15 -20.74 -5.33 -12.52
CA LYS A 15 -19.51 -5.26 -13.33
C LYS A 15 -18.56 -4.22 -12.77
N LEU A 16 -17.28 -4.57 -12.72
CA LEU A 16 -16.21 -3.66 -12.38
C LEU A 16 -15.42 -3.26 -13.63
N PHE A 17 -15.09 -1.97 -13.68
CA PHE A 17 -14.35 -1.38 -14.78
C PHE A 17 -13.02 -0.83 -14.26
N ALA A 18 -11.95 -1.07 -15.00
CA ALA A 18 -10.63 -0.61 -14.61
C ALA A 18 -10.57 0.93 -14.53
N PRO A 19 -10.16 1.53 -13.42
CA PRO A 19 -10.06 2.99 -13.29
C PRO A 19 -8.88 3.57 -14.09
N LEU A 20 -7.88 2.75 -14.38
CA LEU A 20 -6.64 3.11 -15.09
C LEU A 20 -6.21 1.95 -15.99
N ASP A 21 -5.35 2.26 -16.98
CA ASP A 21 -4.64 1.23 -17.73
C ASP A 21 -3.73 0.42 -16.80
N GLY A 22 -3.66 -0.89 -17.00
CA GLY A 22 -2.86 -1.78 -16.16
C GLY A 22 -2.52 -3.09 -16.84
N GLU A 23 -1.82 -3.90 -16.10
CA GLU A 23 -1.43 -5.25 -16.49
C GLU A 23 -1.77 -6.20 -15.34
N VAL A 24 -2.35 -7.35 -15.65
CA VAL A 24 -2.64 -8.37 -14.64
C VAL A 24 -1.34 -8.84 -13.99
N PHE A 25 -1.17 -8.52 -12.72
CA PHE A 25 -0.06 -8.96 -11.89
C PHE A 25 -0.35 -10.32 -11.24
N ALA A 26 -1.58 -10.50 -10.74
CA ALA A 26 -2.08 -11.76 -10.19
C ALA A 26 -3.59 -11.88 -10.39
N ALA A 27 -4.08 -13.11 -10.53
CA ALA A 27 -5.49 -13.45 -10.55
C ALA A 27 -5.65 -14.83 -9.89
N GLU A 28 -6.25 -14.86 -8.69
CA GLU A 28 -6.31 -16.05 -7.83
C GLU A 28 -7.69 -16.24 -7.21
N TYR A 29 -8.02 -17.47 -6.87
CA TYR A 29 -9.21 -17.81 -6.09
C TYR A 29 -8.81 -18.35 -4.72
N ARG A 30 -9.32 -17.72 -3.66
CA ARG A 30 -9.09 -18.06 -2.27
C ARG A 30 -10.39 -18.53 -1.65
N GLU A 31 -10.51 -19.85 -1.50
CA GLU A 31 -11.77 -20.49 -1.07
C GLU A 31 -12.10 -20.32 0.41
N ASN A 32 -11.11 -19.92 1.23
CA ASN A 32 -11.31 -19.89 2.68
C ASN A 32 -12.43 -18.94 3.07
N GLN A 33 -13.17 -19.33 4.12
CA GLN A 33 -14.15 -18.43 4.72
C GLN A 33 -13.42 -17.19 5.30
N LEU A 34 -14.03 -16.02 5.12
CA LEU A 34 -13.50 -14.71 5.50
C LEU A 34 -12.26 -14.24 4.70
N ASP A 35 -11.90 -14.97 3.66
CA ASP A 35 -10.88 -14.58 2.69
C ASP A 35 -11.50 -13.80 1.51
N TYR A 36 -10.69 -13.47 0.50
CA TYR A 36 -11.11 -12.63 -0.65
C TYR A 36 -12.04 -13.34 -1.64
N GLY A 37 -12.13 -14.67 -1.66
CA GLY A 37 -12.74 -15.33 -2.82
C GLY A 37 -11.91 -15.07 -4.08
N GLY A 38 -12.54 -14.55 -5.14
CA GLY A 38 -11.81 -14.10 -6.32
C GLY A 38 -11.03 -12.82 -6.03
N VAL A 39 -9.73 -12.80 -6.39
CA VAL A 39 -8.86 -11.64 -6.24
C VAL A 39 -8.09 -11.39 -7.54
N ILE A 40 -8.03 -10.13 -7.96
CA ILE A 40 -7.23 -9.66 -9.08
C ILE A 40 -6.35 -8.52 -8.60
N ILE A 41 -5.07 -8.55 -8.96
CA ILE A 41 -4.14 -7.45 -8.75
C ILE A 41 -3.70 -6.94 -10.11
N LEU A 42 -3.86 -5.65 -10.34
CA LEU A 42 -3.34 -4.95 -11.51
C LEU A 42 -2.11 -4.15 -11.15
N LYS A 43 -1.07 -4.27 -11.97
CA LYS A 43 0.10 -3.41 -11.96
C LYS A 43 -0.14 -2.22 -12.88
N HIS A 44 0.19 -1.04 -12.42
CA HIS A 44 0.10 0.21 -13.16
C HIS A 44 1.48 0.86 -13.27
N THR A 45 1.67 1.66 -14.30
CA THR A 45 2.91 2.42 -14.49
C THR A 45 2.57 3.89 -14.72
N THR A 46 3.17 4.77 -13.94
CA THR A 46 3.02 6.22 -14.11
C THR A 46 3.78 6.73 -15.34
N PRO A 47 3.51 7.95 -15.82
CA PRO A 47 4.34 8.59 -16.85
C PRO A 47 5.81 8.70 -16.46
N SER A 48 6.12 8.80 -15.16
CA SER A 48 7.48 8.83 -14.60
C SER A 48 8.15 7.45 -14.53
N LYS A 49 7.42 6.38 -14.92
CA LYS A 49 7.82 4.97 -14.87
C LYS A 49 7.86 4.37 -13.45
N ASP A 50 7.23 5.01 -12.49
CA ASP A 50 7.02 4.41 -11.17
C ASP A 50 5.91 3.36 -11.28
N GLU A 51 6.04 2.25 -10.57
CA GLU A 51 5.05 1.19 -10.53
C GLU A 51 4.21 1.29 -9.25
N PHE A 52 2.93 0.96 -9.36
CA PHE A 52 2.02 0.78 -8.23
C PHE A 52 0.96 -0.27 -8.58
N PHE A 53 0.20 -0.70 -7.60
CA PHE A 53 -0.69 -1.84 -7.74
C PHE A 53 -2.07 -1.53 -7.17
N THR A 54 -3.10 -2.12 -7.79
CA THR A 54 -4.46 -2.09 -7.26
C THR A 54 -4.97 -3.51 -7.09
N LEU A 55 -5.51 -3.82 -5.91
CA LEU A 55 -6.13 -5.09 -5.61
C LEU A 55 -7.65 -4.94 -5.63
N TYR A 56 -8.30 -5.92 -6.22
CA TYR A 56 -9.76 -6.08 -6.27
C TYR A 56 -10.11 -7.43 -5.66
N GLY A 57 -10.75 -7.42 -4.50
CA GLY A 57 -11.17 -8.63 -3.77
C GLY A 57 -12.68 -8.86 -3.86
N HIS A 58 -13.12 -10.04 -3.42
CA HIS A 58 -14.52 -10.49 -3.34
C HIS A 58 -15.21 -10.64 -4.70
N LEU A 59 -14.40 -11.00 -5.72
CA LEU A 59 -14.83 -11.13 -7.09
C LEU A 59 -15.44 -12.52 -7.39
N ASP A 60 -16.23 -12.57 -8.46
CA ASP A 60 -16.70 -13.84 -9.03
C ASP A 60 -15.55 -14.58 -9.70
N PRO A 61 -15.18 -15.79 -9.24
CA PRO A 61 -14.02 -16.52 -9.75
C PRO A 61 -14.13 -16.94 -11.22
N ILE A 62 -15.33 -16.89 -11.83
CA ILE A 62 -15.51 -17.25 -13.25
C ILE A 62 -14.66 -16.38 -14.17
N PHE A 63 -14.39 -15.11 -13.77
CA PHE A 63 -13.57 -14.19 -14.56
C PHE A 63 -12.09 -14.48 -14.49
N LEU A 64 -11.61 -15.13 -13.44
CA LEU A 64 -10.20 -15.42 -13.24
C LEU A 64 -9.66 -16.38 -14.32
N ASN A 65 -10.50 -17.30 -14.80
CA ASN A 65 -10.12 -18.28 -15.80
C ASN A 65 -9.74 -17.67 -17.16
N ASN A 66 -10.16 -16.43 -17.41
CA ASN A 66 -9.92 -15.73 -18.66
C ASN A 66 -8.76 -14.73 -18.57
N LEU A 67 -8.16 -14.58 -17.41
CA LEU A 67 -7.07 -13.64 -17.15
C LEU A 67 -5.76 -14.38 -16.94
N LYS A 68 -4.70 -13.88 -17.56
CA LYS A 68 -3.34 -14.37 -17.38
C LYS A 68 -2.44 -13.26 -16.91
N VAL A 69 -1.46 -13.58 -16.09
CA VAL A 69 -0.40 -12.63 -15.72
C VAL A 69 0.22 -12.05 -16.99
N GLY A 70 0.32 -10.74 -17.05
CA GLY A 70 0.80 -9.99 -18.21
C GLY A 70 -0.29 -9.49 -19.16
N ASP A 71 -1.55 -9.93 -19.04
CA ASP A 71 -2.64 -9.40 -19.85
C ASP A 71 -2.86 -7.91 -19.60
N LYS A 72 -3.05 -7.15 -20.67
CA LYS A 72 -3.31 -5.71 -20.58
C LYS A 72 -4.79 -5.44 -20.36
N ILE A 73 -5.08 -4.56 -19.43
CA ILE A 73 -6.42 -4.10 -19.11
C ILE A 73 -6.46 -2.60 -19.37
N GLU A 74 -7.35 -2.16 -20.26
CA GLU A 74 -7.50 -0.75 -20.60
C GLU A 74 -8.41 -0.04 -19.59
N LYS A 75 -8.17 1.23 -19.35
CA LYS A 75 -9.06 2.10 -18.58
C LYS A 75 -10.48 2.04 -19.14
N GLY A 76 -11.46 1.78 -18.27
CA GLY A 76 -12.87 1.63 -18.65
C GLY A 76 -13.23 0.24 -19.19
N GLN A 77 -12.28 -0.69 -19.33
CA GLN A 77 -12.56 -2.07 -19.68
C GLN A 77 -13.26 -2.78 -18.51
N ASN A 78 -14.34 -3.51 -18.80
CA ASN A 78 -14.90 -4.47 -17.84
C ASN A 78 -14.00 -5.70 -17.78
N PHE A 79 -13.44 -6.01 -16.63
CA PHE A 79 -12.51 -7.12 -16.44
C PHE A 79 -12.96 -8.14 -15.39
N CYS A 80 -13.96 -7.79 -14.55
CA CYS A 80 -14.49 -8.68 -13.53
C CYS A 80 -15.89 -8.23 -13.06
N GLN A 81 -16.47 -8.95 -12.12
CA GLN A 81 -17.72 -8.62 -11.43
C GLN A 81 -17.70 -9.08 -9.98
N LEU A 82 -18.62 -8.56 -9.18
CA LEU A 82 -18.76 -8.93 -7.77
C LEU A 82 -19.25 -10.36 -7.61
N GLY A 83 -18.62 -11.10 -6.70
CA GLY A 83 -19.02 -12.45 -6.32
C GLY A 83 -20.25 -12.48 -5.40
N SER A 84 -20.96 -13.62 -5.42
CA SER A 84 -21.96 -13.91 -4.39
C SER A 84 -21.28 -14.33 -3.09
N PRO A 85 -21.99 -14.32 -1.94
CA PRO A 85 -21.44 -14.80 -0.67
C PRO A 85 -20.89 -16.24 -0.72
N ASP A 86 -21.43 -17.07 -1.61
CA ASP A 86 -20.98 -18.46 -1.77
C ASP A 86 -19.55 -18.60 -2.32
N VAL A 87 -19.04 -17.56 -2.98
CA VAL A 87 -17.74 -17.59 -3.67
C VAL A 87 -16.79 -16.43 -3.30
N ASN A 88 -17.23 -15.52 -2.43
CA ASN A 88 -16.47 -14.31 -2.08
C ASN A 88 -15.95 -14.32 -0.63
N GLY A 89 -15.86 -15.49 0.01
CA GLY A 89 -15.44 -15.62 1.40
C GLY A 89 -16.59 -15.53 2.42
N GLY A 90 -17.85 -15.51 1.96
CA GLY A 90 -19.03 -15.41 2.84
C GLY A 90 -19.48 -13.96 3.14
N TRP A 91 -18.93 -12.98 2.46
CA TRP A 91 -19.22 -11.57 2.70
C TRP A 91 -20.46 -11.08 1.94
N ALA A 92 -21.09 -10.04 2.46
CA ALA A 92 -22.04 -9.26 1.65
C ALA A 92 -21.34 -8.78 0.36
N PRO A 93 -21.99 -8.82 -0.83
CA PRO A 93 -21.34 -8.49 -2.07
C PRO A 93 -20.79 -7.06 -2.07
N HIS A 94 -19.50 -6.93 -2.29
CA HIS A 94 -18.77 -5.67 -2.39
C HIS A 94 -17.45 -5.90 -3.13
N VAL A 95 -16.79 -4.85 -3.53
CA VAL A 95 -15.39 -4.90 -3.92
C VAL A 95 -14.54 -4.34 -2.79
N HIS A 96 -13.58 -5.11 -2.33
CA HIS A 96 -12.45 -4.63 -1.55
C HIS A 96 -11.44 -4.03 -2.51
N PHE A 97 -11.29 -2.70 -2.50
CA PHE A 97 -10.38 -1.97 -3.38
C PHE A 97 -9.22 -1.40 -2.60
N GLN A 98 -8.02 -1.90 -2.88
CA GLN A 98 -6.80 -1.51 -2.16
C GLN A 98 -5.75 -1.00 -3.16
N LEU A 99 -5.02 0.04 -2.77
CA LEU A 99 -3.88 0.57 -3.50
C LEU A 99 -2.60 0.19 -2.75
N ALA A 100 -1.57 -0.26 -3.47
CA ALA A 100 -0.26 -0.47 -2.88
C ALA A 100 0.86 0.08 -3.77
N LEU A 101 1.88 0.64 -3.13
CA LEU A 101 3.05 1.21 -3.81
C LEU A 101 4.16 0.17 -4.01
N THR A 102 4.04 -1.00 -3.41
CA THR A 102 5.00 -2.11 -3.53
C THR A 102 4.31 -3.44 -3.27
N THR A 103 4.86 -4.52 -3.85
CA THR A 103 4.50 -5.90 -3.54
C THR A 103 5.59 -6.61 -2.72
N ASP A 104 6.63 -5.88 -2.32
CA ASP A 104 7.82 -6.49 -1.73
C ASP A 104 7.50 -7.33 -0.49
N GLY A 105 7.82 -8.60 -0.57
CA GLY A 105 7.56 -9.61 0.45
C GLY A 105 6.10 -10.07 0.58
N MET A 106 5.18 -9.60 -0.26
CA MET A 106 3.76 -9.98 -0.23
C MET A 106 3.32 -10.69 -1.52
N GLU A 107 4.01 -10.45 -2.64
CA GLU A 107 3.61 -10.93 -3.97
C GLU A 107 2.12 -10.70 -4.26
N ALA A 108 1.31 -11.78 -4.27
CA ALA A 108 -0.14 -11.71 -4.42
C ALA A 108 -0.90 -11.82 -3.08
N ASP A 109 -0.22 -12.10 -1.97
CA ASP A 109 -0.84 -12.35 -0.66
C ASP A 109 -0.89 -11.07 0.20
N TRP A 110 -1.74 -10.14 -0.19
CA TRP A 110 -1.88 -8.87 0.53
C TRP A 110 -2.96 -8.98 1.61
N PRO A 111 -2.67 -8.49 2.83
CA PRO A 111 -3.70 -8.40 3.86
C PRO A 111 -4.69 -7.29 3.54
N GLY A 112 -5.98 -7.54 3.74
CA GLY A 112 -7.05 -6.53 3.64
C GLY A 112 -7.21 -5.72 4.92
N VAL A 113 -6.64 -6.21 6.01
CA VAL A 113 -6.67 -5.58 7.34
C VAL A 113 -5.30 -5.62 7.97
N ALA A 114 -5.00 -4.63 8.79
CA ALA A 114 -3.72 -4.47 9.49
C ALA A 114 -3.90 -4.56 11.02
N ASP A 115 -2.83 -4.89 11.71
CA ASP A 115 -2.74 -4.65 13.14
C ASP A 115 -2.68 -3.13 13.38
N PRO A 116 -3.41 -2.56 14.36
CA PRO A 116 -3.30 -1.15 14.70
C PRO A 116 -1.85 -0.70 15.00
N ASP A 117 -1.04 -1.57 15.56
CA ASP A 117 0.36 -1.27 15.89
C ASP A 117 1.24 -1.15 14.64
N ASP A 118 0.85 -1.79 13.53
CA ASP A 118 1.53 -1.73 12.23
C ASP A 118 0.89 -0.71 11.26
N LEU A 119 -0.14 0.04 11.69
CA LEU A 119 -0.92 0.90 10.80
C LEU A 119 -0.09 1.96 10.09
N LEU A 120 0.92 2.51 10.74
CA LEU A 120 1.81 3.50 10.12
C LEU A 120 2.60 2.92 8.94
N PHE A 121 3.01 1.66 9.06
CA PHE A 121 3.64 0.93 7.94
C PHE A 121 2.66 0.72 6.80
N TRP A 122 1.47 0.16 7.10
CA TRP A 122 0.48 -0.13 6.08
C TRP A 122 -0.01 1.13 5.36
N ASN A 123 -0.22 2.24 6.06
CA ASN A 123 -0.57 3.52 5.44
C ASN A 123 0.55 4.08 4.53
N ALA A 124 1.81 3.71 4.78
CA ALA A 124 2.92 4.14 3.93
C ALA A 124 2.94 3.39 2.60
N ILE A 125 2.61 2.10 2.58
CA ILE A 125 2.63 1.25 1.38
C ILE A 125 1.26 1.06 0.75
N CYS A 126 0.18 1.22 1.51
CA CYS A 126 -1.21 1.14 1.05
C CYS A 126 -1.92 2.47 1.31
N PRO A 127 -1.62 3.52 0.52
CA PRO A 127 -2.27 4.82 0.70
C PRO A 127 -3.76 4.74 0.34
N ASN A 128 -4.54 5.71 0.84
CA ASN A 128 -5.97 5.77 0.60
C ASN A 128 -6.30 5.81 -0.91
N PRO A 129 -7.04 4.82 -1.46
CA PRO A 129 -7.33 4.74 -2.89
C PRO A 129 -8.45 5.68 -3.36
N ALA A 130 -9.07 6.46 -2.48
CA ALA A 130 -10.23 7.32 -2.77
C ALA A 130 -9.96 8.30 -3.93
N ALA A 131 -8.74 8.81 -4.06
CA ALA A 131 -8.36 9.72 -5.14
C ALA A 131 -8.46 9.07 -6.52
N LEU A 132 -8.14 7.78 -6.65
CA LEU A 132 -8.27 7.02 -7.90
C LEU A 132 -9.74 6.83 -8.31
N LEU A 133 -10.63 6.80 -7.35
CA LEU A 133 -12.06 6.61 -7.54
C LEU A 133 -12.81 7.93 -7.69
N ASN A 134 -12.12 9.07 -7.65
CA ASN A 134 -12.70 10.42 -7.67
C ASN A 134 -13.81 10.59 -6.61
N LEU A 135 -13.63 9.99 -5.44
CA LEU A 135 -14.56 10.10 -4.33
C LEU A 135 -14.41 11.48 -3.69
N LYS A 136 -15.53 12.21 -3.65
CA LYS A 136 -15.61 13.53 -3.01
C LYS A 136 -15.94 13.35 -1.53
N ASN A 137 -15.49 14.29 -0.70
CA ASN A 137 -15.76 14.35 0.76
C ASN A 137 -15.04 13.27 1.59
N ILE A 138 -14.05 12.57 1.04
CA ILE A 138 -13.12 11.78 1.83
C ILE A 138 -11.87 12.62 2.05
N ASP A 139 -11.45 12.73 3.30
CA ASP A 139 -10.19 13.38 3.63
C ASP A 139 -9.02 12.45 3.23
N CYS A 140 -8.63 12.56 1.99
CA CYS A 140 -7.48 11.86 1.40
C CYS A 140 -6.33 12.82 1.08
N HIS A 141 -6.28 13.93 1.82
CA HIS A 141 -5.26 14.93 1.65
C HIS A 141 -3.91 14.41 2.14
N TYR A 142 -2.95 14.34 1.24
CA TYR A 142 -1.56 14.04 1.52
C TYR A 142 -0.68 15.18 1.01
N GLU A 143 -0.08 15.90 1.94
CA GLU A 143 0.96 16.88 1.64
C GLU A 143 2.30 16.32 2.12
N PRO A 144 3.20 15.96 1.19
CA PRO A 144 4.53 15.52 1.59
C PRO A 144 5.29 16.70 2.21
N SER A 145 6.14 16.40 3.18
CA SER A 145 7.06 17.40 3.74
C SER A 145 7.92 18.00 2.63
N SER A 146 8.09 19.31 2.67
CA SER A 146 8.95 20.00 1.71
C SER A 146 10.42 19.70 1.99
N LYS A 147 11.13 19.01 1.09
CA LYS A 147 12.58 18.79 1.18
C LYS A 147 13.36 20.09 1.43
N LYS A 148 12.94 21.17 0.77
CA LYS A 148 13.58 22.48 0.91
C LYS A 148 13.43 23.04 2.33
N GLU A 149 12.27 22.91 2.93
CA GLU A 149 12.03 23.36 4.31
C GLU A 149 12.83 22.53 5.29
N VAL A 150 12.81 21.20 5.18
CA VAL A 150 13.59 20.29 6.02
C VAL A 150 15.09 20.59 5.90
N MET A 151 15.60 20.83 4.68
CA MET A 151 17.01 21.21 4.47
C MET A 151 17.34 22.56 5.09
N ASN A 152 16.45 23.55 4.99
CA ASN A 152 16.65 24.84 5.62
C ASN A 152 16.67 24.75 7.16
N ASP A 153 15.79 23.94 7.74
CA ASP A 153 15.77 23.72 9.20
C ASP A 153 17.00 22.93 9.65
N ARG A 154 17.44 21.96 8.86
CA ARG A 154 18.72 21.27 9.10
C ARG A 154 19.89 22.24 9.18
N LEU A 155 19.99 23.20 8.26
CA LEU A 155 21.04 24.21 8.26
C LEU A 155 21.00 25.14 9.48
N LYS A 156 19.81 25.36 10.08
CA LYS A 156 19.64 26.19 11.29
C LYS A 156 20.02 25.44 12.57
N HIS A 157 19.74 24.12 12.63
CA HIS A 157 19.75 23.37 13.88
C HIS A 157 20.91 22.36 13.98
N PHE A 158 21.53 22.00 12.87
CA PHE A 158 22.69 21.09 12.86
C PHE A 158 23.99 21.83 12.61
N GLY A 159 25.07 21.31 13.11
CA GLY A 159 26.42 21.87 12.86
C GLY A 159 26.78 21.84 11.36
N GLY A 160 27.44 22.89 10.90
CA GLY A 160 27.83 23.02 9.48
C GLY A 160 28.78 21.95 8.94
N ASN A 161 29.35 21.13 9.84
CA ASN A 161 30.18 19.96 9.52
C ASN A 161 29.34 18.69 9.20
N LEU A 162 28.02 18.72 9.41
CA LEU A 162 27.12 17.61 9.10
C LEU A 162 26.51 17.80 7.71
N SER A 163 27.27 17.47 6.68
CA SER A 163 26.79 17.51 5.28
C SER A 163 25.90 16.31 4.96
N VAL A 164 25.03 16.45 3.97
CA VAL A 164 24.37 15.32 3.31
C VAL A 164 25.29 14.74 2.25
N SER A 165 25.18 13.43 2.01
CA SER A 165 26.09 12.70 1.11
C SER A 165 25.72 12.81 -0.37
N TYR A 166 24.54 13.38 -0.69
CA TYR A 166 23.99 13.41 -2.04
C TYR A 166 23.54 14.82 -2.40
N ASP A 167 23.68 15.20 -3.68
CA ASP A 167 23.24 16.50 -4.20
C ASP A 167 21.71 16.65 -4.17
N ASP A 168 20.98 15.55 -4.45
CA ASP A 168 19.53 15.46 -4.23
C ASP A 168 19.23 14.34 -3.23
N PRO A 169 19.27 14.64 -1.92
CA PRO A 169 19.06 13.64 -0.88
C PRO A 169 17.59 13.18 -0.84
N ILE A 170 17.40 11.90 -0.55
CA ILE A 170 16.06 11.35 -0.27
C ILE A 170 15.60 11.87 1.08
N LEU A 171 14.37 12.38 1.16
CA LEU A 171 13.73 12.73 2.43
C LEU A 171 13.07 11.48 3.00
N ILE A 172 13.74 10.81 3.93
CA ILE A 172 13.20 9.64 4.61
C ILE A 172 12.20 10.10 5.65
N THR A 173 10.94 9.66 5.51
CA THR A 173 9.85 10.00 6.43
C THR A 173 9.49 8.85 7.36
N ARG A 174 9.75 7.62 6.96
CA ARG A 174 9.44 6.39 7.70
C ARG A 174 10.45 5.29 7.41
N ALA A 175 10.49 4.29 8.28
CA ALA A 175 11.26 3.09 8.07
C ALA A 175 10.59 1.90 8.78
N TRP A 176 10.67 0.69 8.20
CA TRP A 176 10.11 -0.54 8.74
C TRP A 176 10.94 -1.74 8.31
N LYS A 177 11.33 -2.58 9.26
CA LYS A 177 12.19 -3.75 9.00
C LYS A 177 13.45 -3.34 8.22
N HIS A 178 13.56 -3.75 6.97
CA HIS A 178 14.72 -3.47 6.10
C HIS A 178 14.43 -2.40 5.03
N HIS A 179 13.25 -1.77 5.09
CA HIS A 179 12.87 -0.70 4.17
C HIS A 179 12.86 0.67 4.83
N ILE A 180 13.23 1.67 4.05
CA ILE A 180 13.02 3.08 4.33
C ILE A 180 12.08 3.67 3.26
N PHE A 181 11.30 4.67 3.61
CA PHE A 181 10.29 5.27 2.74
C PHE A 181 10.50 6.77 2.63
N ASP A 182 10.41 7.29 1.42
CA ASP A 182 10.50 8.72 1.18
C ASP A 182 9.17 9.46 1.47
N GLU A 183 9.17 10.77 1.19
CA GLU A 183 8.01 11.63 1.36
C GLU A 183 6.80 11.27 0.48
N TRP A 184 7.00 10.45 -0.55
CA TRP A 184 5.95 9.94 -1.43
C TRP A 184 5.52 8.51 -1.10
N GLY A 185 6.13 7.91 -0.06
CA GLY A 185 5.87 6.53 0.32
C GLY A 185 6.59 5.49 -0.56
N ARG A 186 7.54 5.90 -1.42
CA ARG A 186 8.32 4.96 -2.23
C ARG A 186 9.28 4.18 -1.35
N PRO A 187 9.28 2.85 -1.43
CA PRO A 187 10.17 2.01 -0.63
C PRO A 187 11.58 1.96 -1.22
N PHE A 188 12.57 1.94 -0.35
CA PHE A 188 13.96 1.68 -0.66
C PHE A 188 14.48 0.62 0.29
N LEU A 189 15.25 -0.34 -0.23
CA LEU A 189 15.97 -1.29 0.61
C LEU A 189 17.10 -0.55 1.33
N ASP A 190 17.07 -0.55 2.66
CA ASP A 190 18.15 0.03 3.46
C ASP A 190 19.32 -0.96 3.53
N ALA A 191 20.30 -0.79 2.65
CA ALA A 191 21.52 -1.59 2.57
C ALA A 191 22.77 -0.77 2.93
N TYR A 192 22.62 0.41 3.52
CA TYR A 192 23.74 1.24 3.94
C TYR A 192 24.30 0.78 5.29
N ASN A 193 25.51 1.21 5.63
CA ASN A 193 26.33 0.64 6.72
C ASN A 193 25.75 0.69 8.15
N ASN A 194 24.72 1.47 8.40
CA ASN A 194 24.09 1.66 9.72
C ASN A 194 22.72 1.00 9.86
N VAL A 195 22.44 -0.04 9.06
CA VAL A 195 21.17 -0.76 9.12
C VAL A 195 20.95 -1.37 10.52
N PRO A 196 19.82 -1.10 11.19
CA PRO A 196 19.51 -1.75 12.46
C PRO A 196 19.43 -3.28 12.30
N HIS A 197 20.18 -4.03 13.13
CA HIS A 197 20.22 -5.50 13.03
C HIS A 197 18.85 -6.17 13.25
N VAL A 198 17.96 -5.55 14.01
CA VAL A 198 16.59 -6.04 14.25
C VAL A 198 15.57 -5.43 13.28
N GLY A 199 16.03 -4.61 12.34
CA GLY A 199 15.19 -3.81 11.46
C GLY A 199 14.72 -2.50 12.10
N HIS A 200 14.22 -1.61 11.22
CA HIS A 200 13.64 -0.33 11.64
C HIS A 200 12.31 -0.53 12.35
N SER A 201 12.03 0.34 13.31
CA SER A 201 10.74 0.46 14.00
C SER A 201 10.24 -0.84 14.65
N ASP A 202 11.14 -1.71 15.11
CA ASP A 202 10.76 -2.94 15.83
C ASP A 202 9.96 -2.57 17.10
N PRO A 203 8.70 -3.05 17.24
CA PRO A 203 7.82 -2.66 18.34
C PRO A 203 8.41 -2.99 19.73
N ARG A 204 9.19 -4.07 19.84
CA ARG A 204 9.83 -4.48 21.09
C ARG A 204 10.89 -3.48 21.52
N ILE A 205 11.66 -2.94 20.57
CA ILE A 205 12.68 -1.92 20.83
C ILE A 205 12.01 -0.59 21.17
N ASN A 206 10.95 -0.22 20.45
CA ASN A 206 10.19 0.99 20.72
C ASN A 206 9.60 0.97 22.13
N GLN A 207 9.02 -0.16 22.55
CA GLN A 207 8.48 -0.30 23.92
C GLN A 207 9.55 -0.16 24.99
N VAL A 208 10.71 -0.83 24.83
CA VAL A 208 11.83 -0.73 25.78
C VAL A 208 12.36 0.71 25.84
N ALA A 209 12.44 1.42 24.70
CA ALA A 209 12.85 2.82 24.68
C ALA A 209 11.87 3.71 25.42
N LEU A 210 10.56 3.54 25.22
CA LEU A 210 9.52 4.27 25.95
C LEU A 210 9.58 4.01 27.46
N ASP A 211 9.72 2.74 27.85
CA ASP A 211 9.83 2.36 29.26
C ASP A 211 11.06 2.99 29.92
N GLN A 212 12.17 3.09 29.19
CA GLN A 212 13.39 3.71 29.69
C GLN A 212 13.26 5.24 29.79
N LEU A 213 12.69 5.90 28.78
CA LEU A 213 12.45 7.33 28.79
C LEU A 213 11.48 7.75 29.92
N ASN A 214 10.51 6.90 30.27
CA ASN A 214 9.61 7.13 31.40
C ASN A 214 10.29 6.99 32.77
N LYS A 215 11.46 6.36 32.85
CA LYS A 215 12.22 6.19 34.11
C LYS A 215 13.30 7.23 34.31
N VAL A 216 13.94 7.64 33.21
CA VAL A 216 15.09 8.57 33.25
C VAL A 216 14.96 9.53 32.05
N ASN A 217 14.80 10.81 32.36
CA ASN A 217 14.85 11.91 31.41
C ASN A 217 16.27 12.47 31.31
#